data_ec97aa98aceee3af91268866dc68f619
#
_entry.id   ec97aa98aceee3af91268866dc68f619
#
_cell.length_a   1.000
_cell.length_b   1.000
_cell.length_c   1.000
_cell.angle_alpha   90.00
_cell.angle_beta   90.00
_cell.angle_gamma   90.00
#
_symmetry.space_group_name_H-M   'P 1'
#
loop_
_entity.id
_entity.type
_entity.pdbx_description
1 polymer ?
#
loop_
_entity_poly.entity_id
_entity_poly.type
_entity_poly.pdbx_seq_one_letter_code
_entity_poly.pdbx_strand_id
1 'polypeptide(L)'
;MYARDGRMLGGNSAFAHIGTYEKRDDSVEIVIQTVRHNPDPNYRAMAGTDDATLLAKGRADGNLYRFEGGLKELPGVAFHSVMTPIEQDAVPIAGGVGDGGIANGLYSIHIRMLDGIEGGLTGVMLLNEGRILGGDASFYYLGTYTSENGRWKGQILNQEHTPAMGENPIFGGHEVGIGFSGTCDEEGALLEATALAGKRSLRMTAVLKLMHRV
;
A
#
# COMPACT_ATOMS: atom_id res chain seq x y z
N MET A 1 -3.44 0.87 -5.52
CA MET A 1 -2.62 0.39 -6.69
C MET A 1 -1.86 1.56 -7.30
N TYR A 2 -0.59 1.38 -7.61
CA TYR A 2 0.24 2.28 -8.40
C TYR A 2 0.39 1.71 -9.80
N ALA A 3 0.11 2.51 -10.83
CA ALA A 3 0.19 2.09 -12.23
C ALA A 3 1.06 3.07 -13.01
N ARG A 4 2.21 2.61 -13.49
CA ARG A 4 3.16 3.41 -14.28
C ARG A 4 3.98 2.51 -15.21
N ASP A 5 4.24 3.00 -16.42
CA ASP A 5 5.13 2.35 -17.41
C ASP A 5 4.80 0.87 -17.64
N GLY A 6 3.49 0.55 -17.72
CA GLY A 6 3.01 -0.81 -17.93
C GLY A 6 3.02 -1.72 -16.70
N ARG A 7 3.47 -1.24 -15.53
CA ARG A 7 3.50 -1.99 -14.26
C ARG A 7 2.39 -1.56 -13.33
N MET A 8 1.89 -2.50 -12.53
CA MET A 8 0.93 -2.27 -11.46
C MET A 8 1.45 -2.89 -10.17
N LEU A 9 1.55 -2.08 -9.11
CA LEU A 9 2.03 -2.48 -7.80
C LEU A 9 1.12 -1.95 -6.71
N GLY A 10 0.91 -2.73 -5.66
CA GLY A 10 0.12 -2.33 -4.52
C GLY A 10 -0.29 -3.51 -3.66
N GLY A 11 -1.41 -3.40 -2.99
CA GLY A 11 -1.92 -4.47 -2.13
C GLY A 11 -2.90 -3.94 -1.11
N ASN A 12 -3.10 -4.74 -0.07
CA ASN A 12 -3.94 -4.42 1.08
C ASN A 12 -3.31 -4.99 2.37
N SER A 13 -4.10 -5.13 3.44
CA SER A 13 -3.62 -5.63 4.74
C SER A 13 -3.04 -7.05 4.70
N ALA A 14 -3.32 -7.85 3.70
CA ALA A 14 -2.89 -9.25 3.67
C ALA A 14 -2.21 -9.69 2.37
N PHE A 15 -2.49 -9.02 1.27
CA PHE A 15 -2.01 -9.43 -0.05
C PHE A 15 -1.24 -8.31 -0.75
N ALA A 16 -0.10 -8.66 -1.34
CA ALA A 16 0.58 -7.86 -2.32
C ALA A 16 0.01 -8.15 -3.72
N HIS A 17 -0.09 -7.13 -4.53
CA HIS A 17 -0.56 -7.18 -5.91
C HIS A 17 0.55 -6.68 -6.81
N ILE A 18 1.10 -7.58 -7.62
CA ILE A 18 2.23 -7.31 -8.52
C ILE A 18 1.78 -7.69 -9.93
N GLY A 19 1.83 -6.75 -10.86
CA GLY A 19 1.30 -7.04 -12.18
C GLY A 19 1.69 -6.05 -13.25
N THR A 20 1.00 -6.18 -14.37
CA THR A 20 1.16 -5.35 -15.56
C THR A 20 -0.18 -4.86 -16.07
N TYR A 21 -0.15 -3.79 -16.84
CA TYR A 21 -1.29 -3.32 -17.60
C TYR A 21 -0.90 -2.94 -19.01
N GLU A 22 -1.84 -3.10 -19.92
CA GLU A 22 -1.74 -2.67 -21.31
C GLU A 22 -2.97 -1.85 -21.69
N LYS A 23 -2.73 -0.65 -22.23
CA LYS A 23 -3.82 0.16 -22.78
C LYS A 23 -4.13 -0.30 -24.21
N ARG A 24 -5.41 -0.53 -24.48
CA ARG A 24 -5.91 -0.89 -25.81
C ARG A 24 -7.15 -0.04 -26.12
N ASP A 25 -6.96 0.95 -26.99
CA ASP A 25 -8.01 1.91 -27.37
C ASP A 25 -8.63 2.57 -26.11
N ASP A 26 -9.89 2.27 -25.83
CA ASP A 26 -10.68 2.78 -24.70
C ASP A 26 -10.67 1.84 -23.48
N SER A 27 -9.85 0.81 -23.49
CA SER A 27 -9.77 -0.19 -22.42
C SER A 27 -8.36 -0.39 -21.87
N VAL A 28 -8.29 -0.96 -20.67
CA VAL A 28 -7.04 -1.32 -19.98
C VAL A 28 -7.13 -2.80 -19.61
N GLU A 29 -6.24 -3.62 -20.13
CA GLU A 29 -6.10 -5.02 -19.72
C GLU A 29 -5.06 -5.14 -18.62
N ILE A 30 -5.38 -5.89 -17.55
CA ILE A 30 -4.50 -6.09 -16.41
C ILE A 30 -4.27 -7.57 -16.15
N VAL A 31 -3.03 -7.88 -15.75
CA VAL A 31 -2.63 -9.18 -15.22
C VAL A 31 -1.95 -8.93 -13.88
N ILE A 32 -2.54 -9.40 -12.79
CA ILE A 32 -2.05 -9.15 -11.43
C ILE A 32 -1.87 -10.48 -10.72
N GLN A 33 -0.66 -10.74 -10.25
CA GLN A 33 -0.39 -11.78 -9.28
C GLN A 33 -0.69 -11.25 -7.88
N THR A 34 -1.50 -11.98 -7.13
CA THR A 34 -1.85 -11.69 -5.74
C THR A 34 -1.11 -12.69 -4.85
N VAL A 35 -0.27 -12.19 -3.94
CA VAL A 35 0.56 -13.02 -3.04
C VAL A 35 0.32 -12.60 -1.60
N ARG A 36 0.04 -13.58 -0.73
CA ARG A 36 -0.14 -13.30 0.71
C ARG A 36 1.17 -12.88 1.36
N HIS A 37 1.13 -11.77 2.11
CA HIS A 37 2.25 -11.31 2.95
C HIS A 37 1.91 -11.33 4.46
N ASN A 38 0.62 -11.38 4.82
CA ASN A 38 0.16 -11.46 6.19
C ASN A 38 -0.63 -12.76 6.41
N PRO A 39 -0.17 -13.67 7.30
CA PRO A 39 -0.81 -14.95 7.54
C PRO A 39 -2.08 -14.89 8.43
N ASP A 40 -2.54 -13.70 8.86
CA ASP A 40 -3.71 -13.55 9.71
C ASP A 40 -4.94 -14.23 9.06
N PRO A 41 -5.55 -15.24 9.72
CA PRO A 41 -6.67 -16.00 9.18
C PRO A 41 -7.97 -15.20 9.02
N ASN A 42 -8.05 -14.01 9.62
CA ASN A 42 -9.19 -13.11 9.44
C ASN A 42 -9.28 -12.55 8.02
N TYR A 43 -8.15 -12.51 7.30
CA TYR A 43 -8.13 -12.11 5.91
C TYR A 43 -8.24 -13.33 4.99
N ARG A 44 -9.44 -13.59 4.50
CA ARG A 44 -9.69 -14.71 3.58
C ARG A 44 -9.22 -14.38 2.17
N ALA A 45 -8.51 -15.33 1.55
CA ALA A 45 -8.14 -15.24 0.15
C ALA A 45 -9.38 -15.42 -0.75
N MET A 46 -9.54 -14.56 -1.77
CA MET A 46 -10.66 -14.66 -2.73
C MET A 46 -10.67 -15.98 -3.49
N ALA A 47 -9.49 -16.51 -3.82
CA ALA A 47 -9.33 -17.77 -4.52
C ALA A 47 -9.29 -19.00 -3.60
N GLY A 48 -9.36 -18.81 -2.27
CA GLY A 48 -9.09 -19.88 -1.31
C GLY A 48 -7.62 -20.34 -1.27
N THR A 49 -6.74 -19.66 -2.02
CA THR A 49 -5.29 -19.88 -2.07
C THR A 49 -4.54 -18.59 -1.76
N ASP A 50 -3.31 -18.71 -1.27
CA ASP A 50 -2.46 -17.58 -0.90
C ASP A 50 -1.78 -16.92 -2.11
N ASP A 51 -1.90 -17.54 -3.28
CA ASP A 51 -1.36 -17.08 -4.56
C ASP A 51 -2.41 -17.28 -5.66
N ALA A 52 -2.69 -16.23 -6.42
CA ALA A 52 -3.67 -16.26 -7.50
C ALA A 52 -3.35 -15.22 -8.57
N THR A 53 -3.73 -15.51 -9.81
CA THR A 53 -3.58 -14.61 -10.95
C THR A 53 -4.92 -14.01 -11.35
N LEU A 54 -5.06 -12.70 -11.19
CA LEU A 54 -6.22 -11.93 -11.65
C LEU A 54 -5.99 -11.48 -13.09
N LEU A 55 -6.96 -11.78 -13.95
CA LEU A 55 -7.06 -11.28 -15.32
C LEU A 55 -8.31 -10.41 -15.42
N ALA A 56 -8.17 -9.14 -15.75
CA ALA A 56 -9.32 -8.27 -15.86
C ALA A 56 -9.15 -7.22 -16.96
N LYS A 57 -10.28 -6.71 -17.43
CA LYS A 57 -10.36 -5.62 -18.40
C LYS A 57 -11.11 -4.45 -17.78
N GLY A 58 -10.49 -3.28 -17.84
CA GLY A 58 -11.03 -2.03 -17.32
C GLY A 58 -11.48 -1.09 -18.42
N ARG A 59 -12.47 -0.26 -18.13
CA ARG A 59 -12.90 0.86 -18.96
C ARG A 59 -13.08 2.10 -18.12
N ALA A 60 -12.80 3.26 -18.72
CA ALA A 60 -13.08 4.54 -18.09
C ALA A 60 -14.59 4.75 -17.99
N ASP A 61 -15.02 5.25 -16.83
CA ASP A 61 -16.41 5.63 -16.54
C ASP A 61 -16.36 6.93 -15.72
N GLY A 62 -16.43 8.07 -16.43
CA GLY A 62 -16.20 9.38 -15.84
C GLY A 62 -14.76 9.53 -15.31
N ASN A 63 -14.64 9.79 -14.01
CA ASN A 63 -13.35 9.96 -13.31
C ASN A 63 -12.81 8.66 -12.68
N LEU A 64 -13.38 7.52 -12.99
CA LEU A 64 -12.98 6.22 -12.46
C LEU A 64 -12.78 5.18 -13.56
N TYR A 65 -12.22 4.03 -13.19
CA TYR A 65 -12.11 2.84 -14.03
C TYR A 65 -12.89 1.69 -13.40
N ARG A 66 -13.74 1.03 -14.21
CA ARG A 66 -14.42 -0.21 -13.81
C ARG A 66 -13.71 -1.39 -14.46
N PHE A 67 -13.36 -2.37 -13.63
CA PHE A 67 -12.71 -3.60 -14.06
C PHE A 67 -13.63 -4.79 -13.87
N GLU A 68 -13.66 -5.64 -14.89
CA GLU A 68 -14.36 -6.92 -14.89
C GLU A 68 -13.37 -8.01 -15.32
N GLY A 69 -13.45 -9.18 -14.68
CA GLY A 69 -12.55 -10.28 -14.98
C GLY A 69 -12.76 -11.48 -14.10
N GLY A 70 -11.69 -12.23 -13.84
CA GLY A 70 -11.74 -13.42 -13.02
C GLY A 70 -10.33 -13.89 -12.62
N LEU A 71 -10.30 -14.93 -11.80
CA LEU A 71 -9.07 -15.58 -11.39
C LEU A 71 -8.76 -16.74 -12.32
N LYS A 72 -7.52 -16.80 -12.80
CA LYS A 72 -7.06 -17.87 -13.69
C LYS A 72 -7.24 -19.25 -13.07
N GLU A 73 -7.00 -19.35 -11.76
CA GLU A 73 -7.07 -20.58 -10.97
C GLU A 73 -8.50 -20.99 -10.63
N LEU A 74 -9.49 -20.08 -10.76
CA LEU A 74 -10.91 -20.32 -10.48
C LEU A 74 -11.79 -19.85 -11.64
N PRO A 75 -11.82 -20.55 -12.76
CA PRO A 75 -12.69 -20.22 -13.88
C PRO A 75 -14.15 -20.21 -13.44
N GLY A 76 -14.88 -19.15 -13.79
CA GLY A 76 -16.30 -19.00 -13.45
C GLY A 76 -16.58 -18.14 -12.20
N VAL A 77 -15.57 -17.75 -11.45
CA VAL A 77 -15.70 -16.73 -10.39
C VAL A 77 -15.48 -15.36 -10.99
N ALA A 78 -16.53 -14.54 -11.05
CA ALA A 78 -16.44 -13.18 -11.56
C ALA A 78 -15.74 -12.27 -10.55
N PHE A 79 -14.88 -11.38 -11.07
CA PHE A 79 -14.24 -10.30 -10.33
C PHE A 79 -14.74 -8.96 -10.86
N HIS A 80 -15.12 -8.08 -9.95
CA HIS A 80 -15.48 -6.70 -10.26
C HIS A 80 -14.75 -5.76 -9.32
N SER A 81 -14.18 -4.70 -9.86
CA SER A 81 -13.58 -3.65 -9.04
C SER A 81 -13.71 -2.26 -9.67
N VAL A 82 -13.57 -1.25 -8.83
CA VAL A 82 -13.54 0.15 -9.23
C VAL A 82 -12.24 0.75 -8.73
N MET A 83 -11.57 1.50 -9.61
CA MET A 83 -10.40 2.28 -9.25
C MET A 83 -10.70 3.76 -9.49
N THR A 84 -10.52 4.57 -8.46
CA THR A 84 -10.56 6.03 -8.56
C THR A 84 -9.13 6.54 -8.55
N PRO A 85 -8.69 7.28 -9.58
CA PRO A 85 -7.36 7.90 -9.58
C PRO A 85 -7.22 8.89 -8.42
N ILE A 86 -6.05 8.89 -7.79
CA ILE A 86 -5.66 9.95 -6.86
C ILE A 86 -5.11 11.08 -7.73
N GLU A 87 -5.56 12.30 -7.48
CA GLU A 87 -5.10 13.49 -8.19
C GLU A 87 -3.58 13.66 -8.09
N GLN A 88 -2.94 14.04 -9.19
CA GLN A 88 -1.48 14.10 -9.28
C GLN A 88 -0.88 15.15 -8.33
N ASP A 89 -1.58 16.23 -8.07
CA ASP A 89 -1.19 17.29 -7.13
C ASP A 89 -1.31 16.87 -5.65
N ALA A 90 -2.10 15.83 -5.37
CA ALA A 90 -2.15 15.22 -4.04
C ALA A 90 -0.89 14.38 -3.72
N VAL A 91 -0.08 14.01 -4.72
CA VAL A 91 1.14 13.23 -4.51
C VAL A 91 2.28 14.13 -4.04
N PRO A 92 2.88 13.87 -2.87
CA PRO A 92 3.93 14.72 -2.31
C PRO A 92 5.15 14.87 -3.22
N ILE A 93 5.84 15.99 -3.10
CA ILE A 93 7.14 16.22 -3.75
C ILE A 93 8.12 15.18 -3.21
N ALA A 94 8.87 14.53 -4.10
CA ALA A 94 9.84 13.51 -3.71
C ALA A 94 10.93 14.05 -2.77
N GLY A 95 11.33 13.23 -1.82
CA GLY A 95 12.53 13.46 -1.00
C GLY A 95 13.82 13.05 -1.72
N GLY A 96 14.94 13.10 -1.03
CA GLY A 96 16.24 12.71 -1.55
C GLY A 96 16.61 11.28 -1.15
N VAL A 97 17.12 10.50 -2.11
CA VAL A 97 17.70 9.17 -1.85
C VAL A 97 19.16 9.20 -2.25
N GLY A 98 20.05 8.99 -1.28
CA GLY A 98 21.50 8.93 -1.45
C GLY A 98 22.04 7.50 -1.33
N ASP A 99 23.36 7.38 -1.36
CA ASP A 99 24.07 6.10 -1.25
C ASP A 99 23.75 5.38 0.07
N GLY A 100 23.58 4.06 0.00
CA GLY A 100 23.18 3.24 1.17
C GLY A 100 21.78 3.55 1.68
N GLY A 101 20.94 4.20 0.86
CA GLY A 101 19.53 4.42 1.14
C GLY A 101 18.67 3.17 0.88
N ILE A 102 17.40 3.25 1.25
CA ILE A 102 16.44 2.17 1.04
C ILE A 102 16.17 1.96 -0.45
N ALA A 103 16.06 0.71 -0.88
CA ALA A 103 15.82 0.39 -2.28
C ALA A 103 14.40 0.80 -2.72
N ASN A 104 14.26 1.17 -4.00
CA ASN A 104 12.93 1.32 -4.60
C ASN A 104 12.24 -0.05 -4.69
N GLY A 105 10.98 -0.13 -4.26
CA GLY A 105 10.27 -1.40 -4.24
C GLY A 105 8.93 -1.36 -3.54
N LEU A 106 8.21 -2.47 -3.68
CA LEU A 106 7.00 -2.77 -2.91
C LEU A 106 7.40 -3.53 -1.64
N TYR A 107 6.96 -3.03 -0.51
CA TYR A 107 7.24 -3.57 0.82
C TYR A 107 5.94 -3.99 1.52
N SER A 108 5.98 -5.07 2.29
CA SER A 108 5.01 -5.27 3.36
C SER A 108 5.38 -4.37 4.53
N ILE A 109 4.37 -3.82 5.21
CA ILE A 109 4.56 -3.06 6.45
C ILE A 109 3.77 -3.71 7.58
N HIS A 110 4.42 -3.91 8.72
CA HIS A 110 3.81 -4.38 9.95
C HIS A 110 4.01 -3.33 11.03
N ILE A 111 2.91 -2.77 11.51
CA ILE A 111 2.89 -1.66 12.48
C ILE A 111 2.48 -2.19 13.83
N ARG A 112 3.21 -1.81 14.87
CA ARG A 112 2.89 -2.08 16.27
C ARG A 112 2.69 -0.77 17.00
N MET A 113 1.55 -0.62 17.65
CA MET A 113 1.26 0.52 18.51
C MET A 113 1.99 0.37 19.85
N LEU A 114 2.52 1.46 20.37
CA LEU A 114 3.27 1.48 21.64
C LEU A 114 2.43 1.98 22.85
N ASP A 115 1.28 2.57 22.58
CA ASP A 115 0.43 3.23 23.59
C ASP A 115 -0.69 2.32 24.13
N GLY A 116 -0.43 1.01 24.25
CA GLY A 116 -1.35 0.05 24.87
C GLY A 116 -2.56 -0.32 24.00
N ILE A 117 -2.54 0.03 22.71
CA ILE A 117 -3.54 -0.42 21.74
C ILE A 117 -3.13 -1.83 21.31
N GLU A 118 -3.97 -2.81 21.62
CA GLU A 118 -3.76 -4.18 21.16
C GLU A 118 -4.02 -4.31 19.67
N GLY A 119 -3.25 -5.17 19.02
CA GLY A 119 -3.33 -5.46 17.60
C GLY A 119 -2.21 -4.80 16.79
N GLY A 120 -1.95 -5.39 15.63
CA GLY A 120 -1.01 -4.89 14.63
C GLY A 120 -1.76 -4.44 13.40
N LEU A 121 -1.31 -3.35 12.79
CA LEU A 121 -1.78 -2.93 11.48
C LEU A 121 -0.80 -3.48 10.44
N THR A 122 -1.33 -3.95 9.34
CA THR A 122 -0.55 -4.45 8.22
C THR A 122 -1.02 -3.84 6.91
N GLY A 123 -0.11 -3.66 5.99
CA GLY A 123 -0.41 -3.10 4.69
C GLY A 123 0.75 -3.28 3.72
N VAL A 124 0.71 -2.53 2.64
CA VAL A 124 1.80 -2.45 1.67
C VAL A 124 2.26 -1.01 1.49
N MET A 125 3.53 -0.84 1.22
CA MET A 125 4.15 0.45 0.99
C MET A 125 5.05 0.37 -0.24
N LEU A 126 4.77 1.16 -1.25
CA LEU A 126 5.64 1.36 -2.40
C LEU A 126 6.56 2.54 -2.11
N LEU A 127 7.85 2.29 -2.13
CA LEU A 127 8.90 3.30 -2.05
C LEU A 127 9.48 3.51 -3.45
N ASN A 128 9.41 4.74 -3.95
CA ASN A 128 9.90 5.07 -5.28
C ASN A 128 10.46 6.49 -5.31
N GLU A 129 11.78 6.59 -5.44
CA GLU A 129 12.51 7.85 -5.61
C GLU A 129 12.12 8.94 -4.58
N GLY A 130 12.12 8.61 -3.29
CA GLY A 130 11.80 9.53 -2.22
C GLY A 130 10.30 9.76 -1.98
N ARG A 131 9.42 9.01 -2.67
CA ARG A 131 7.97 9.03 -2.45
C ARG A 131 7.48 7.75 -1.81
N ILE A 132 6.48 7.90 -0.97
CA ILE A 132 5.74 6.81 -0.33
C ILE A 132 4.34 6.78 -0.91
N LEU A 133 3.95 5.62 -1.43
CA LEU A 133 2.60 5.33 -1.89
C LEU A 133 2.20 3.98 -1.32
N GLY A 134 1.04 3.86 -0.70
CA GLY A 134 0.69 2.60 -0.08
C GLY A 134 -0.73 2.54 0.40
N GLY A 135 -1.04 1.52 1.17
CA GLY A 135 -2.36 1.39 1.76
C GLY A 135 -2.61 0.02 2.36
N ASP A 136 -3.77 -0.09 2.96
CA ASP A 136 -4.34 -1.29 3.52
C ASP A 136 -5.82 -1.44 3.11
N ALA A 137 -6.61 -2.17 3.89
CA ALA A 137 -8.03 -2.39 3.61
C ALA A 137 -8.91 -1.15 3.79
N SER A 138 -8.46 -0.16 4.57
CA SER A 138 -9.26 1.02 4.93
C SER A 138 -8.61 2.34 4.57
N PHE A 139 -7.27 2.38 4.50
CA PHE A 139 -6.51 3.61 4.31
C PHE A 139 -5.60 3.55 3.09
N TYR A 140 -5.30 4.71 2.52
CA TYR A 140 -4.19 4.87 1.61
C TYR A 140 -3.17 5.87 2.20
N TYR A 141 -1.91 5.69 1.85
CA TYR A 141 -0.78 6.44 2.37
C TYR A 141 -0.10 7.21 1.25
N LEU A 142 0.05 8.50 1.43
CA LEU A 142 0.86 9.35 0.57
C LEU A 142 1.95 10.01 1.41
N GLY A 143 3.18 9.97 0.95
CA GLY A 143 4.26 10.51 1.74
C GLY A 143 5.53 10.77 0.97
N THR A 144 6.51 11.27 1.70
CA THR A 144 7.86 11.54 1.19
C THR A 144 8.89 11.10 2.22
N TYR A 145 10.05 10.70 1.74
CA TYR A 145 11.17 10.31 2.60
C TYR A 145 12.51 10.75 2.04
N THR A 146 13.46 10.90 2.92
CA THR A 146 14.88 10.97 2.59
C THR A 146 15.57 9.74 3.14
N SER A 147 16.55 9.20 2.42
CA SER A 147 17.24 7.98 2.80
C SER A 147 18.69 8.01 2.34
N GLU A 148 19.63 7.80 3.27
CA GLU A 148 21.06 7.79 3.02
C GLU A 148 21.81 7.08 4.15
N ASN A 149 22.92 6.38 3.84
CA ASN A 149 23.81 5.76 4.83
C ASN A 149 23.11 4.86 5.86
N GLY A 150 22.16 4.02 5.42
CA GLY A 150 21.42 3.10 6.26
C GLY A 150 20.39 3.76 7.18
N ARG A 151 20.10 5.04 6.97
CA ARG A 151 19.08 5.79 7.71
C ARG A 151 18.03 6.36 6.79
N TRP A 152 16.82 6.47 7.31
CA TRP A 152 15.73 7.10 6.59
C TRP A 152 14.79 7.83 7.54
N LYS A 153 14.12 8.84 7.01
CA LYS A 153 13.10 9.62 7.71
C LYS A 153 12.13 10.22 6.72
N GLY A 154 10.93 10.50 7.18
CA GLY A 154 9.93 11.08 6.30
C GLY A 154 8.64 11.42 7.01
N GLN A 155 7.63 11.68 6.20
CA GLN A 155 6.28 11.96 6.64
C GLN A 155 5.28 11.26 5.72
N ILE A 156 4.17 10.83 6.30
CA ILE A 156 3.08 10.14 5.63
C ILE A 156 1.79 10.87 5.99
N LEU A 157 0.95 11.08 5.01
CA LEU A 157 -0.44 11.44 5.19
C LEU A 157 -1.27 10.18 5.00
N ASN A 158 -1.98 9.79 6.06
CA ASN A 158 -2.86 8.62 6.09
C ASN A 158 -4.29 9.09 5.90
N GLN A 159 -4.96 8.59 4.86
CA GLN A 159 -6.32 8.99 4.48
C GLN A 159 -7.23 7.78 4.37
N GLU A 160 -8.42 7.88 4.95
CA GLU A 160 -9.42 6.81 4.89
C GLU A 160 -10.14 6.82 3.54
N HIS A 161 -10.20 5.64 2.88
CA HIS A 161 -10.98 5.44 1.65
C HIS A 161 -12.21 4.54 1.86
N THR A 162 -12.22 3.78 2.94
CA THR A 162 -13.31 2.90 3.34
C THR A 162 -13.42 2.96 4.85
N PRO A 163 -14.62 3.14 5.44
CA PRO A 163 -14.76 3.18 6.89
C PRO A 163 -14.10 1.96 7.55
N ALA A 164 -13.17 2.23 8.45
CA ALA A 164 -12.49 1.17 9.20
C ALA A 164 -13.52 0.42 10.06
N MET A 165 -13.54 -0.90 9.93
CA MET A 165 -14.43 -1.74 10.76
C MET A 165 -13.89 -1.78 12.19
N GLY A 166 -14.79 -1.58 13.17
CA GLY A 166 -14.47 -1.67 14.60
C GLY A 166 -15.01 -0.50 15.40
N GLU A 167 -15.13 -0.71 16.72
CA GLU A 167 -15.73 0.28 17.63
C GLU A 167 -14.83 1.50 17.89
N ASN A 168 -13.50 1.36 17.63
CA ASN A 168 -12.53 2.43 17.85
C ASN A 168 -11.45 2.42 16.76
N PRO A 169 -11.69 3.05 15.60
CA PRO A 169 -10.64 3.20 14.59
C PRO A 169 -9.46 3.98 15.19
N ILE A 170 -8.24 3.48 14.99
CA ILE A 170 -7.02 4.02 15.62
C ILE A 170 -6.85 5.51 15.35
N PHE A 171 -7.19 5.95 14.15
CA PHE A 171 -7.10 7.34 13.73
C PHE A 171 -8.44 8.09 13.74
N GLY A 172 -9.52 7.46 14.25
CA GLY A 172 -10.83 8.11 14.39
C GLY A 172 -11.50 8.48 13.06
N GLY A 173 -11.13 7.85 11.94
CA GLY A 173 -11.70 8.16 10.62
C GLY A 173 -11.23 9.48 10.03
N HIS A 174 -10.18 10.08 10.56
CA HIS A 174 -9.63 11.36 10.11
C HIS A 174 -8.33 11.19 9.33
N GLU A 175 -8.05 12.17 8.48
CA GLU A 175 -6.71 12.33 7.91
C GLU A 175 -5.69 12.59 9.04
N VAL A 176 -4.59 11.84 9.02
CA VAL A 176 -3.57 11.92 10.06
C VAL A 176 -2.18 12.00 9.45
N GLY A 177 -1.45 13.05 9.84
CA GLY A 177 -0.03 13.18 9.54
C GLY A 177 0.81 12.31 10.48
N ILE A 178 1.73 11.54 9.92
CA ILE A 178 2.64 10.63 10.63
C ILE A 178 4.06 11.01 10.27
N GLY A 179 4.85 11.44 11.25
CA GLY A 179 6.29 11.63 11.10
C GLY A 179 7.05 10.39 11.54
N PHE A 180 8.09 10.00 10.83
CA PHE A 180 8.89 8.83 11.17
C PHE A 180 10.39 9.02 10.94
N SER A 181 11.19 8.20 11.63
CA SER A 181 12.61 8.01 11.38
C SER A 181 13.04 6.59 11.73
N GLY A 182 14.16 6.13 11.16
CA GLY A 182 14.63 4.78 11.44
C GLY A 182 15.88 4.40 10.66
N THR A 183 16.08 3.08 10.54
CA THR A 183 17.20 2.47 9.83
C THR A 183 16.68 1.66 8.63
N CYS A 184 17.52 1.51 7.63
CA CYS A 184 17.19 0.74 6.43
C CYS A 184 18.42 0.02 5.87
N ASP A 185 18.16 -1.00 5.08
CA ASP A 185 19.13 -1.72 4.28
C ASP A 185 18.51 -2.12 2.91
N GLU A 186 19.16 -3.03 2.20
CA GLU A 186 18.68 -3.48 0.90
C GLU A 186 17.42 -4.35 0.94
N GLU A 187 17.09 -4.94 2.09
CA GLU A 187 16.00 -5.90 2.27
C GLU A 187 14.80 -5.31 2.98
N GLY A 188 14.99 -4.23 3.73
CA GLY A 188 13.89 -3.65 4.48
C GLY A 188 14.25 -2.42 5.31
N ALA A 189 13.37 -2.12 6.26
CA ALA A 189 13.57 -1.00 7.16
C ALA A 189 12.86 -1.19 8.49
N LEU A 190 13.39 -0.53 9.51
CA LEU A 190 12.76 -0.31 10.79
C LEU A 190 12.44 1.17 10.93
N LEU A 191 11.32 1.50 11.54
CA LEU A 191 10.99 2.88 11.87
C LEU A 191 10.31 3.01 13.23
N GLU A 192 10.50 4.17 13.80
CA GLU A 192 9.69 4.73 14.89
C GLU A 192 8.90 5.91 14.34
N ALA A 193 7.63 5.98 14.68
CA ALA A 193 6.73 7.00 14.16
C ALA A 193 5.85 7.58 15.25
N THR A 194 5.45 8.82 15.01
CA THR A 194 4.51 9.55 15.85
C THR A 194 3.41 10.15 14.98
N ALA A 195 2.18 10.03 15.43
CA ALA A 195 1.01 10.61 14.81
C ALA A 195 0.21 11.44 15.83
N LEU A 196 -0.43 12.50 15.37
CA LEU A 196 -1.37 13.27 16.18
C LEU A 196 -2.79 13.03 15.65
N ALA A 197 -3.56 12.20 16.33
CA ALA A 197 -4.95 11.91 16.02
C ALA A 197 -5.86 12.72 16.96
N GLY A 198 -6.35 13.85 16.48
CA GLY A 198 -7.09 14.82 17.30
C GLY A 198 -6.22 15.36 18.46
N LYS A 199 -6.60 15.05 19.70
CA LYS A 199 -5.84 15.43 20.91
C LYS A 199 -4.89 14.34 21.42
N ARG A 200 -4.80 13.19 20.74
CA ARG A 200 -4.00 12.04 21.17
C ARG A 200 -2.72 11.98 20.36
N SER A 201 -1.58 11.93 21.05
CA SER A 201 -0.31 11.57 20.44
C SER A 201 -0.18 10.05 20.44
N LEU A 202 -0.01 9.45 19.30
CA LEU A 202 0.15 8.01 19.10
C LEU A 202 1.60 7.72 18.74
N ARG A 203 2.20 6.72 19.38
CA ARG A 203 3.55 6.24 19.06
C ARG A 203 3.46 4.83 18.50
N MET A 204 4.25 4.55 17.49
CA MET A 204 4.28 3.26 16.83
C MET A 204 5.68 2.91 16.35
N THR A 205 5.91 1.63 16.18
CA THR A 205 7.05 1.09 15.44
C THR A 205 6.56 0.34 14.24
N ALA A 206 7.35 0.27 13.17
CA ALA A 206 7.03 -0.58 12.06
C ALA A 206 8.26 -1.27 11.48
N VAL A 207 8.01 -2.42 10.87
CA VAL A 207 8.98 -3.22 10.12
C VAL A 207 8.52 -3.26 8.67
N LEU A 208 9.40 -2.89 7.76
CA LEU A 208 9.20 -3.05 6.32
C LEU A 208 10.06 -4.21 5.81
N LYS A 209 9.48 -5.05 4.97
CA LYS A 209 10.18 -6.13 4.30
C LYS A 209 9.96 -6.02 2.79
N LEU A 210 11.05 -5.99 2.03
CA LEU A 210 11.00 -5.93 0.57
C LEU A 210 10.33 -7.18 0.00
N MET A 211 9.36 -6.98 -0.87
CA MET A 211 8.66 -8.05 -1.59
C MET A 211 8.99 -8.03 -3.09
N HIS A 212 9.15 -6.85 -3.66
CA HIS A 212 9.41 -6.70 -5.09
C HIS A 212 10.22 -5.43 -5.37
N ARG A 213 11.32 -5.52 -6.11
CA ARG A 213 12.13 -4.36 -6.56
C ARG A 213 11.48 -3.70 -7.79
N VAL A 214 11.56 -2.37 -7.85
CA VAL A 214 11.07 -1.56 -8.99
C VAL A 214 12.21 -1.13 -9.87
#